data_26b8db3ad174598299658a206b867ba5
#
_entry.id   26b8db3ad174598299658a206b867ba5
#
_cell.length_a   1.000
_cell.length_b   1.000
_cell.length_c   1.000
_cell.angle_alpha   90.00
_cell.angle_beta   90.00
_cell.angle_gamma   90.00
#
_symmetry.space_group_name_H-M   'P 1'
#
loop_
_entity.id
_entity.type
_entity.pdbx_description
1 polymer ?
#
loop_
_entity_poly.entity_id
_entity_poly.type
_entity_poly.pdbx_seq_one_letter_code
_entity_poly.pdbx_strand_id
1 'polypeptide(L)'
;MNRTDLHTKNISLEINEDHPAYQWAKAQADSVNAMGHIGTHIDCYTKVPLATNYQTDVHILDCSDAMPTIDQIKGLELDGKSLVLYTGNFEKNGYGNPNYGAQSTVLDSDVLDAILKQAPQFIVIDSYGIGAHGDEHISFDKRCEEHNCFVIENVCLTQAMLSSIVSLDIRFDPTSASTGKRCDVTVLSHTKLDK
;
A
#
# COMPACT_ATOMS: atom_id res chain seq x y z
N MET A 1 -24.52 -10.45 -9.94
CA MET A 1 -23.70 -11.54 -9.35
C MET A 1 -23.83 -11.43 -7.84
N ASN A 2 -24.17 -12.49 -7.14
CA ASN A 2 -24.33 -12.42 -5.68
C ASN A 2 -22.94 -12.32 -5.02
N ARG A 3 -22.76 -11.37 -4.10
CA ARG A 3 -21.53 -11.20 -3.28
C ARG A 3 -21.21 -12.40 -2.35
N THR A 4 -22.06 -13.40 -2.32
CA THR A 4 -21.97 -14.57 -1.42
C THR A 4 -20.90 -15.61 -1.82
N ASP A 5 -20.30 -15.48 -2.99
CA ASP A 5 -19.34 -16.45 -3.51
C ASP A 5 -17.89 -15.91 -3.60
N LEU A 6 -17.59 -14.78 -2.92
CA LEU A 6 -16.24 -14.24 -2.89
C LEU A 6 -15.38 -14.90 -1.81
N HIS A 7 -14.16 -15.24 -2.17
CA HIS A 7 -13.13 -15.70 -1.25
C HIS A 7 -12.38 -14.52 -0.66
N THR A 8 -11.92 -14.68 0.57
CA THR A 8 -11.14 -13.65 1.28
C THR A 8 -9.73 -14.14 1.56
N LYS A 9 -8.75 -13.26 1.44
CA LYS A 9 -7.36 -13.51 1.85
C LYS A 9 -6.78 -12.25 2.47
N ASN A 10 -6.26 -12.36 3.71
CA ASN A 10 -5.49 -11.28 4.31
C ASN A 10 -4.14 -11.18 3.59
N ILE A 11 -3.77 -9.95 3.17
CA ILE A 11 -2.51 -9.61 2.51
C ILE A 11 -1.67 -8.66 3.34
N SER A 12 -2.00 -8.47 4.60
CA SER A 12 -1.21 -7.65 5.51
C SER A 12 0.03 -8.40 5.96
N LEU A 13 1.14 -7.70 5.97
CA LEU A 13 2.40 -8.18 6.51
C LEU A 13 2.47 -7.84 8.00
N GLU A 14 2.28 -8.82 8.85
CA GLU A 14 2.49 -8.68 10.29
C GLU A 14 3.91 -9.03 10.66
N ILE A 15 4.61 -8.09 11.30
CA ILE A 15 5.99 -8.28 11.78
C ILE A 15 5.98 -8.32 13.31
N ASN A 16 6.41 -9.43 13.87
CA ASN A 16 6.60 -9.58 15.31
C ASN A 16 8.05 -9.27 15.74
N GLU A 17 8.27 -9.23 17.04
CA GLU A 17 9.58 -8.89 17.62
C GLU A 17 10.71 -9.87 17.24
N ASP A 18 10.38 -11.11 16.92
CA ASP A 18 11.37 -12.15 16.54
C ASP A 18 11.82 -12.00 15.08
N HIS A 19 11.11 -11.20 14.28
CA HIS A 19 11.44 -11.03 12.88
C HIS A 19 12.73 -10.19 12.70
N PRO A 20 13.69 -10.63 11.85
CA PRO A 20 14.94 -9.89 11.66
C PRO A 20 14.77 -8.42 11.27
N ALA A 21 13.75 -8.10 10.46
CA ALA A 21 13.43 -6.73 10.06
C ALA A 21 12.99 -5.86 11.25
N TYR A 22 12.26 -6.45 12.22
CA TYR A 22 11.88 -5.74 13.45
C TYR A 22 13.13 -5.38 14.26
N GLN A 23 14.00 -6.35 14.50
CA GLN A 23 15.23 -6.14 15.27
C GLN A 23 16.16 -5.13 14.59
N TRP A 24 16.27 -5.22 13.25
CA TRP A 24 17.06 -4.25 12.49
C TRP A 24 16.49 -2.83 12.62
N ALA A 25 15.18 -2.65 12.42
CA ALA A 25 14.54 -1.34 12.51
C ALA A 25 14.66 -0.75 13.91
N LYS A 26 14.43 -1.57 14.96
CA LYS A 26 14.58 -1.18 16.36
C LYS A 26 16.00 -0.73 16.70
N ALA A 27 17.01 -1.36 16.09
CA ALA A 27 18.40 -0.97 16.27
C ALA A 27 18.74 0.38 15.59
N GLN A 28 18.00 0.76 14.52
CA GLN A 28 18.14 2.07 13.88
C GLN A 28 17.41 3.17 14.63
N ALA A 29 16.18 2.93 15.04
CA ALA A 29 15.36 3.89 15.76
C ALA A 29 14.27 3.17 16.57
N ASP A 30 14.43 3.12 17.90
CA ASP A 30 13.41 2.57 18.82
C ASP A 30 12.43 3.68 19.25
N SER A 31 11.71 4.23 18.29
CA SER A 31 10.66 5.23 18.53
C SER A 31 9.31 4.69 18.08
N VAL A 32 8.23 5.12 18.74
CA VAL A 32 6.86 4.76 18.36
C VAL A 32 6.62 5.08 16.87
N ASN A 33 7.16 6.20 16.39
CA ASN A 33 7.00 6.61 15.00
C ASN A 33 7.70 5.65 14.05
N ALA A 34 8.97 5.33 14.27
CA ALA A 34 9.73 4.42 13.42
C ALA A 34 9.12 3.01 13.40
N MET A 35 8.69 2.52 14.57
CA MET A 35 8.11 1.18 14.71
C MET A 35 6.71 1.06 14.08
N GLY A 36 5.99 2.16 13.89
CA GLY A 36 4.70 2.19 13.21
C GLY A 36 4.79 1.96 11.69
N HIS A 37 5.97 2.15 11.08
CA HIS A 37 6.19 1.95 9.64
C HIS A 37 6.72 0.54 9.30
N ILE A 38 6.66 -0.41 10.25
CA ILE A 38 7.09 -1.80 10.03
C ILE A 38 5.89 -2.66 9.63
N GLY A 39 6.08 -3.47 8.56
CA GLY A 39 5.02 -4.30 8.01
C GLY A 39 3.96 -3.47 7.26
N THR A 40 2.76 -3.99 7.11
CA THR A 40 1.69 -3.26 6.41
C THR A 40 1.14 -2.15 7.28
N HIS A 41 1.19 -0.94 6.76
CA HIS A 41 0.72 0.27 7.43
C HIS A 41 0.12 1.27 6.43
N ILE A 42 -0.60 2.25 6.96
CA ILE A 42 -1.10 3.41 6.24
C ILE A 42 -0.39 4.65 6.75
N ASP A 43 0.09 5.49 5.84
CA ASP A 43 0.74 6.75 6.19
C ASP A 43 -0.27 7.84 6.48
N CYS A 44 -0.07 8.54 7.63
CA CYS A 44 -0.94 9.56 8.16
C CYS A 44 -0.11 10.65 8.85
N TYR A 45 0.50 11.54 8.07
CA TYR A 45 1.37 12.63 8.59
C TYR A 45 0.60 13.84 9.09
N THR A 46 -0.40 14.27 8.33
CA THR A 46 -1.18 15.49 8.60
C THR A 46 -2.67 15.23 8.77
N LYS A 47 -3.17 14.18 8.17
CA LYS A 47 -4.57 13.75 8.22
C LYS A 47 -4.67 12.25 8.49
N VAL A 48 -5.84 11.85 8.95
CA VAL A 48 -6.25 10.45 9.10
C VAL A 48 -7.52 10.25 8.30
N PRO A 49 -7.72 9.08 7.65
CA PRO A 49 -8.98 8.78 6.98
C PRO A 49 -10.18 8.96 7.92
N LEU A 50 -11.33 9.40 7.37
CA LEU A 50 -12.53 9.72 8.15
C LEU A 50 -13.17 8.51 8.85
N ALA A 51 -13.01 7.32 8.27
CA ALA A 51 -13.47 6.06 8.85
C ALA A 51 -12.28 5.14 9.12
N THR A 52 -12.46 4.13 9.96
CA THR A 52 -11.44 3.14 10.29
C THR A 52 -11.58 1.85 9.50
N ASN A 53 -12.68 1.73 8.75
CA ASN A 53 -12.99 0.57 7.92
C ASN A 53 -13.47 1.06 6.56
N TYR A 54 -12.90 0.49 5.50
CA TYR A 54 -13.26 0.78 4.12
C TYR A 54 -13.43 -0.52 3.35
N GLN A 55 -14.38 -0.53 2.41
CA GLN A 55 -14.44 -1.51 1.35
C GLN A 55 -14.41 -0.75 0.03
N THR A 56 -13.37 -0.99 -0.77
CA THR A 56 -13.15 -0.28 -2.04
C THR A 56 -13.02 -1.27 -3.18
N ASP A 57 -13.60 -0.95 -4.32
CA ASP A 57 -13.24 -1.61 -5.58
C ASP A 57 -11.80 -1.27 -5.93
N VAL A 58 -11.15 -2.10 -6.73
CA VAL A 58 -9.76 -1.91 -7.10
C VAL A 58 -9.56 -1.59 -8.57
N HIS A 59 -8.54 -0.81 -8.85
CA HIS A 59 -7.87 -0.78 -10.15
C HIS A 59 -6.43 -1.21 -9.94
N ILE A 60 -5.97 -2.22 -10.68
CA ILE A 60 -4.65 -2.81 -10.49
C ILE A 60 -3.79 -2.47 -11.69
N LEU A 61 -2.60 -1.92 -11.43
CA LEU A 61 -1.54 -1.75 -12.41
C LEU A 61 -0.39 -2.71 -12.08
N ASP A 62 -0.02 -3.50 -13.05
CA ASP A 62 1.20 -4.30 -12.98
C ASP A 62 2.41 -3.39 -13.28
N CYS A 63 3.17 -3.11 -12.25
CA CYS A 63 4.35 -2.25 -12.23
C CYS A 63 5.63 -3.08 -12.02
N SER A 64 5.59 -4.40 -12.24
CA SER A 64 6.72 -5.30 -11.99
C SER A 64 7.94 -5.00 -12.88
N ASP A 65 7.73 -4.42 -14.05
CA ASP A 65 8.78 -4.00 -14.97
C ASP A 65 9.15 -2.52 -14.80
N ALA A 66 8.16 -1.65 -14.60
CA ALA A 66 8.35 -0.21 -14.43
C ALA A 66 7.14 0.44 -13.74
N MET A 67 7.38 1.53 -12.99
CA MET A 67 6.32 2.36 -12.43
C MET A 67 5.49 3.00 -13.55
N PRO A 68 4.19 3.32 -13.30
CA PRO A 68 3.27 3.74 -14.35
C PRO A 68 3.65 5.10 -14.93
N THR A 69 3.29 5.31 -16.17
CA THR A 69 3.40 6.58 -16.88
C THR A 69 2.09 7.37 -16.82
N ILE A 70 2.15 8.67 -17.13
CA ILE A 70 0.96 9.53 -17.20
C ILE A 70 -0.10 8.96 -18.16
N ASP A 71 0.31 8.38 -19.30
CA ASP A 71 -0.64 7.86 -20.29
C ASP A 71 -1.37 6.62 -19.79
N GLN A 72 -0.78 5.81 -18.90
CA GLN A 72 -1.45 4.69 -18.24
C GLN A 72 -2.45 5.15 -17.17
N ILE A 73 -2.27 6.35 -16.62
CA ILE A 73 -3.19 6.93 -15.61
C ILE A 73 -4.34 7.68 -16.26
N LYS A 74 -4.10 8.33 -17.41
CA LYS A 74 -5.14 9.09 -18.11
C LYS A 74 -6.34 8.21 -18.47
N GLY A 75 -7.52 8.65 -18.07
CA GLY A 75 -8.78 7.97 -18.38
C GLY A 75 -9.14 6.82 -17.45
N LEU A 76 -8.35 6.57 -16.39
CA LEU A 76 -8.76 5.67 -15.34
C LEU A 76 -9.91 6.31 -14.53
N GLU A 77 -10.85 5.49 -14.11
CA GLU A 77 -11.93 5.87 -13.19
C GLU A 77 -11.58 5.36 -11.80
N LEU A 78 -10.91 6.21 -10.98
CA LEU A 78 -10.40 5.83 -9.67
C LEU A 78 -11.21 6.42 -8.50
N ASP A 79 -12.21 7.26 -8.76
CA ASP A 79 -12.99 7.93 -7.73
C ASP A 79 -13.57 6.91 -6.72
N GLY A 80 -13.14 7.06 -5.45
CA GLY A 80 -13.51 6.18 -4.34
C GLY A 80 -12.94 4.76 -4.40
N LYS A 81 -12.09 4.42 -5.37
CA LYS A 81 -11.43 3.10 -5.51
C LYS A 81 -10.04 3.09 -4.86
N SER A 82 -9.50 1.90 -4.68
CA SER A 82 -8.07 1.71 -4.41
C SER A 82 -7.31 1.51 -5.71
N LEU A 83 -6.26 2.31 -5.94
CA LEU A 83 -5.27 2.04 -6.97
C LEU A 83 -4.20 1.11 -6.38
N VAL A 84 -4.11 -0.10 -6.91
CA VAL A 84 -3.11 -1.09 -6.49
C VAL A 84 -1.95 -1.06 -7.47
N LEU A 85 -0.74 -0.77 -6.96
CA LEU A 85 0.51 -0.79 -7.70
C LEU A 85 1.25 -2.09 -7.32
N TYR A 86 1.19 -3.10 -8.17
CA TYR A 86 1.94 -4.33 -7.97
C TYR A 86 3.32 -4.19 -8.58
N THR A 87 4.35 -4.15 -7.75
CA THR A 87 5.75 -4.00 -8.18
C THR A 87 6.50 -5.33 -8.23
N GLY A 88 5.89 -6.38 -7.69
CA GLY A 88 6.54 -7.69 -7.51
C GLY A 88 7.67 -7.68 -6.48
N ASN A 89 7.88 -6.55 -5.77
CA ASN A 89 8.98 -6.42 -4.82
C ASN A 89 8.85 -7.41 -3.66
N PHE A 90 7.66 -7.47 -3.07
CA PHE A 90 7.41 -8.42 -1.97
C PHE A 90 7.60 -9.87 -2.42
N GLU A 91 7.00 -10.26 -3.55
CA GLU A 91 7.08 -11.63 -4.07
C GLU A 91 8.50 -12.04 -4.44
N LYS A 92 9.27 -11.13 -5.04
CA LYS A 92 10.61 -11.38 -5.57
C LYS A 92 11.70 -11.35 -4.51
N ASN A 93 11.62 -10.37 -3.61
CA ASN A 93 12.69 -10.07 -2.67
C ASN A 93 12.34 -10.45 -1.22
N GLY A 94 11.05 -10.50 -0.86
CA GLY A 94 10.63 -10.63 0.54
C GLY A 94 10.91 -9.35 1.34
N TYR A 95 10.25 -9.21 2.48
CA TYR A 95 10.35 -8.01 3.31
C TYR A 95 11.61 -8.01 4.20
N GLY A 96 12.16 -6.81 4.41
CA GLY A 96 13.18 -6.58 5.44
C GLY A 96 14.57 -7.07 5.10
N ASN A 97 14.91 -7.11 3.82
CA ASN A 97 16.27 -7.40 3.36
C ASN A 97 16.77 -6.31 2.38
N PRO A 98 18.09 -6.23 2.11
CA PRO A 98 18.65 -5.18 1.27
C PRO A 98 18.08 -5.10 -0.14
N ASN A 99 17.69 -6.22 -0.74
CA ASN A 99 17.14 -6.23 -2.10
C ASN A 99 15.74 -5.60 -2.14
N TYR A 100 14.94 -5.81 -1.08
CA TYR A 100 13.63 -5.18 -0.95
C TYR A 100 13.76 -3.64 -0.90
N GLY A 101 14.67 -3.12 -0.10
CA GLY A 101 14.91 -1.69 0.00
C GLY A 101 15.62 -1.07 -1.22
N ALA A 102 16.28 -1.88 -2.06
CA ALA A 102 17.01 -1.41 -3.23
C ALA A 102 16.15 -1.28 -4.49
N GLN A 103 14.98 -1.94 -4.54
CA GLN A 103 14.07 -1.83 -5.68
C GLN A 103 13.40 -0.46 -5.69
N SER A 104 13.66 0.35 -6.72
CA SER A 104 12.99 1.65 -6.86
C SER A 104 11.51 1.47 -7.22
N THR A 105 10.65 2.11 -6.44
CA THR A 105 9.19 2.18 -6.65
C THR A 105 8.70 3.63 -6.69
N VAL A 106 9.61 4.53 -7.02
CA VAL A 106 9.35 5.97 -7.06
C VAL A 106 8.47 6.31 -8.25
N LEU A 107 7.37 7.01 -8.00
CA LEU A 107 6.56 7.66 -9.03
C LEU A 107 7.22 8.96 -9.48
N ASP A 108 7.09 9.29 -10.75
CA ASP A 108 7.30 10.65 -11.18
C ASP A 108 6.25 11.59 -10.56
N SER A 109 6.65 12.78 -10.18
CA SER A 109 5.77 13.77 -9.53
C SER A 109 4.52 14.09 -10.36
N ASP A 110 4.67 14.16 -11.68
CA ASP A 110 3.55 14.43 -12.61
C ASP A 110 2.59 13.23 -12.70
N VAL A 111 3.10 12.01 -12.54
CA VAL A 111 2.28 10.79 -12.48
C VAL A 111 1.46 10.77 -11.21
N LEU A 112 2.06 11.11 -10.06
CA LEU A 112 1.32 11.26 -8.81
C LEU A 112 0.20 12.30 -8.95
N ASP A 113 0.47 13.47 -9.54
CA ASP A 113 -0.56 14.48 -9.79
C ASP A 113 -1.69 13.97 -10.71
N ALA A 114 -1.34 13.17 -11.72
CA ALA A 114 -2.33 12.56 -12.59
C ALA A 114 -3.21 11.53 -11.85
N ILE A 115 -2.63 10.73 -10.95
CA ILE A 115 -3.35 9.79 -10.08
C ILE A 115 -4.31 10.56 -9.16
N LEU A 116 -3.81 11.57 -8.45
CA LEU A 116 -4.60 12.32 -7.47
C LEU A 116 -5.78 13.07 -8.11
N LYS A 117 -5.65 13.51 -9.37
CA LYS A 117 -6.77 14.07 -10.16
C LYS A 117 -7.89 13.08 -10.43
N GLN A 118 -7.64 11.78 -10.37
CA GLN A 118 -8.65 10.72 -10.51
C GLN A 118 -9.34 10.38 -9.17
N ALA A 119 -8.97 11.06 -8.08
CA ALA A 119 -9.56 10.93 -6.75
C ALA A 119 -9.62 9.48 -6.19
N PRO A 120 -8.52 8.68 -6.22
CA PRO A 120 -8.53 7.39 -5.55
C PRO A 120 -8.67 7.57 -4.03
N GLN A 121 -9.33 6.61 -3.37
CA GLN A 121 -9.40 6.58 -1.91
C GLN A 121 -8.07 6.15 -1.29
N PHE A 122 -7.40 5.17 -1.90
CA PHE A 122 -6.09 4.67 -1.47
C PHE A 122 -5.18 4.41 -2.66
N ILE A 123 -3.88 4.55 -2.44
CA ILE A 123 -2.82 3.93 -3.23
C ILE A 123 -2.26 2.80 -2.39
N VAL A 124 -2.27 1.58 -2.91
CA VAL A 124 -1.82 0.37 -2.20
C VAL A 124 -0.64 -0.23 -2.96
N ILE A 125 0.47 -0.49 -2.27
CA ILE A 125 1.70 -0.96 -2.91
C ILE A 125 2.34 -2.12 -2.15
N ASP A 126 2.87 -3.10 -2.87
CA ASP A 126 3.64 -4.25 -2.32
C ASP A 126 5.13 -3.90 -2.07
N SER A 127 5.40 -2.66 -1.73
CA SER A 127 6.73 -2.12 -1.47
C SER A 127 6.67 -1.02 -0.39
N TYR A 128 7.81 -0.40 -0.12
CA TYR A 128 8.03 0.60 0.92
C TYR A 128 7.60 2.03 0.56
N GLY A 129 6.70 2.19 -0.40
CA GLY A 129 6.12 3.48 -0.76
C GLY A 129 6.31 3.88 -2.22
N ILE A 130 5.87 5.10 -2.51
CA ILE A 130 5.77 5.67 -3.87
C ILE A 130 6.72 6.83 -4.10
N GLY A 131 7.47 7.27 -3.10
CA GLY A 131 8.49 8.33 -3.16
C GLY A 131 9.87 7.80 -2.80
N ALA A 132 10.93 8.50 -3.18
CA ALA A 132 12.29 8.20 -2.76
C ALA A 132 12.44 8.39 -1.25
N HIS A 133 13.22 7.51 -0.60
CA HIS A 133 13.44 7.58 0.84
C HIS A 133 13.82 8.99 1.33
N GLY A 134 13.24 9.40 2.43
CA GLY A 134 13.46 10.69 3.06
C GLY A 134 12.37 11.71 2.77
N ASP A 135 12.74 12.96 2.50
CA ASP A 135 11.80 14.08 2.40
C ASP A 135 10.81 13.94 1.24
N GLU A 136 11.20 13.33 0.13
CA GLU A 136 10.32 13.13 -1.01
C GLU A 136 9.19 12.13 -0.69
N HIS A 137 9.52 11.02 -0.03
CA HIS A 137 8.53 10.04 0.45
C HIS A 137 7.45 10.75 1.29
N ILE A 138 7.86 11.44 2.35
CA ILE A 138 6.97 12.20 3.23
C ILE A 138 6.17 13.26 2.45
N SER A 139 6.79 13.91 1.48
CA SER A 139 6.14 14.94 0.65
C SER A 139 5.04 14.33 -0.22
N PHE A 140 5.27 13.14 -0.79
CA PHE A 140 4.29 12.45 -1.63
C PHE A 140 3.09 11.99 -0.82
N ASP A 141 3.31 11.43 0.38
CA ASP A 141 2.22 11.01 1.26
C ASP A 141 1.37 12.20 1.72
N LYS A 142 2.00 13.30 2.10
CA LYS A 142 1.27 14.54 2.44
C LYS A 142 0.45 15.08 1.26
N ARG A 143 0.98 15.01 0.03
CA ARG A 143 0.19 15.38 -1.17
C ARG A 143 -1.01 14.46 -1.36
N CYS A 144 -0.84 13.16 -1.13
CA CYS A 144 -1.97 12.22 -1.12
C CYS A 144 -3.01 12.62 -0.08
N GLU A 145 -2.60 12.89 1.16
CA GLU A 145 -3.48 13.31 2.25
C GLU A 145 -4.25 14.62 1.92
N GLU A 146 -3.62 15.59 1.24
CA GLU A 146 -4.28 16.83 0.79
C GLU A 146 -5.48 16.53 -0.10
N HIS A 147 -5.41 15.45 -0.90
CA HIS A 147 -6.48 14.97 -1.79
C HIS A 147 -7.39 13.92 -1.13
N ASN A 148 -7.28 13.68 0.18
CA ASN A 148 -7.96 12.63 0.93
C ASN A 148 -7.72 11.22 0.38
N CYS A 149 -6.60 11.02 -0.28
CA CYS A 149 -6.02 9.76 -0.66
C CYS A 149 -4.96 9.36 0.37
N PHE A 150 -4.79 8.07 0.66
CA PHE A 150 -3.79 7.62 1.63
C PHE A 150 -2.98 6.47 1.04
N VAL A 151 -1.69 6.41 1.37
CA VAL A 151 -0.81 5.35 0.89
C VAL A 151 -0.81 4.21 1.90
N ILE A 152 -0.98 2.97 1.40
CA ILE A 152 -0.87 1.74 2.18
C ILE A 152 0.30 0.95 1.62
N GLU A 153 1.26 0.65 2.47
CA GLU A 153 2.55 0.07 2.10
C GLU A 153 2.71 -1.37 2.56
N ASN A 154 3.65 -2.06 1.93
CA ASN A 154 4.12 -3.38 2.31
C ASN A 154 3.01 -4.45 2.35
N VAL A 155 2.10 -4.44 1.37
CA VAL A 155 1.12 -5.52 1.24
C VAL A 155 1.73 -6.77 0.58
N CYS A 156 1.27 -7.96 1.00
CA CYS A 156 1.73 -9.26 0.48
C CYS A 156 0.97 -9.63 -0.79
N LEU A 157 1.32 -9.04 -1.92
CA LEU A 157 0.75 -9.38 -3.23
C LEU A 157 1.64 -10.36 -4.00
N THR A 158 1.00 -11.19 -4.82
CA THR A 158 1.67 -12.03 -5.82
C THR A 158 1.01 -11.84 -7.18
N GLN A 159 1.77 -12.04 -8.25
CA GLN A 159 1.27 -11.90 -9.61
C GLN A 159 0.04 -12.78 -9.89
N ALA A 160 0.02 -13.98 -9.33
CA ALA A 160 -1.09 -14.92 -9.48
C ALA A 160 -2.42 -14.41 -8.91
N MET A 161 -2.39 -13.46 -7.96
CA MET A 161 -3.59 -12.91 -7.34
C MET A 161 -4.27 -11.84 -8.18
N LEU A 162 -3.51 -11.09 -9.00
CA LEU A 162 -3.95 -9.83 -9.60
C LEU A 162 -5.25 -9.94 -10.40
N SER A 163 -5.37 -11.00 -11.22
CA SER A 163 -6.53 -11.18 -12.11
C SER A 163 -7.84 -11.53 -11.41
N SER A 164 -7.79 -11.90 -10.13
CA SER A 164 -8.95 -12.37 -9.37
C SER A 164 -9.44 -11.39 -8.31
N ILE A 165 -8.66 -10.37 -7.98
CA ILE A 165 -9.01 -9.37 -6.97
C ILE A 165 -10.15 -8.48 -7.47
N VAL A 166 -11.18 -8.34 -6.65
CA VAL A 166 -12.37 -7.52 -6.94
C VAL A 166 -12.40 -6.26 -6.09
N SER A 167 -12.11 -6.41 -4.80
CA SER A 167 -12.14 -5.32 -3.84
C SER A 167 -11.21 -5.58 -2.66
N LEU A 168 -10.96 -4.54 -1.88
CA LEU A 168 -10.21 -4.60 -0.63
C LEU A 168 -11.12 -4.22 0.54
N ASP A 169 -11.02 -4.99 1.63
CA ASP A 169 -11.43 -4.56 2.96
C ASP A 169 -10.18 -4.05 3.68
N ILE A 170 -10.22 -2.79 4.12
CA ILE A 170 -9.11 -2.08 4.74
C ILE A 170 -9.54 -1.65 6.13
N ARG A 171 -8.74 -1.99 7.16
CA ARG A 171 -8.97 -1.60 8.55
C ARG A 171 -7.68 -1.11 9.16
N PHE A 172 -7.72 -0.05 9.95
CA PHE A 172 -6.55 0.47 10.65
C PHE A 172 -6.92 1.04 12.03
N ASP A 173 -5.92 1.13 12.90
CA ASP A 173 -6.07 1.75 14.22
C ASP A 173 -5.62 3.22 14.18
N PRO A 174 -6.55 4.19 14.25
CA PRO A 174 -6.20 5.60 14.21
C PRO A 174 -5.55 6.10 15.49
N THR A 175 -5.62 5.33 16.60
CA THR A 175 -5.19 5.77 17.93
C THR A 175 -3.67 5.74 18.12
N SER A 176 -2.94 5.03 17.26
CA SER A 176 -1.47 5.00 17.29
C SER A 176 -0.91 6.42 17.18
N ALA A 177 0.09 6.73 18.01
CA ALA A 177 0.82 7.99 17.98
C ALA A 177 1.80 8.09 16.77
N SER A 178 2.07 6.97 16.08
CA SER A 178 2.90 6.95 14.89
C SER A 178 2.20 7.60 13.69
N THR A 179 2.98 8.17 12.76
CA THR A 179 2.49 8.56 11.43
C THR A 179 2.25 7.34 10.54
N GLY A 180 2.98 6.25 10.71
CA GLY A 180 2.64 4.95 10.15
C GLY A 180 1.66 4.21 11.08
N LYS A 181 0.45 3.96 10.62
CA LYS A 181 -0.59 3.27 11.41
C LYS A 181 -0.78 1.86 10.88
N ARG A 182 -0.62 0.86 11.75
CA ARG A 182 -0.85 -0.53 11.35
C ARG A 182 -2.18 -0.68 10.63
N CYS A 183 -2.15 -1.38 9.51
CA CYS A 183 -3.28 -1.53 8.63
C CYS A 183 -3.51 -3.01 8.28
N ASP A 184 -4.75 -3.47 8.40
CA ASP A 184 -5.19 -4.79 7.95
C ASP A 184 -5.84 -4.64 6.58
N VAL A 185 -5.31 -5.34 5.58
CA VAL A 185 -5.82 -5.36 4.22
C VAL A 185 -6.24 -6.78 3.85
N THR A 186 -7.50 -6.96 3.51
CA THR A 186 -8.06 -8.23 3.06
C THR A 186 -8.56 -8.11 1.64
N VAL A 187 -8.09 -8.97 0.77
CA VAL A 187 -8.57 -9.10 -0.62
C VAL A 187 -9.87 -9.88 -0.63
N LEU A 188 -10.84 -9.41 -1.44
CA LEU A 188 -11.99 -10.18 -1.89
C LEU A 188 -11.76 -10.57 -3.35
N SER A 189 -11.93 -11.85 -3.68
CA SER A 189 -11.60 -12.40 -5.00
C SER A 189 -12.65 -13.39 -5.50
N HIS A 190 -12.77 -13.52 -6.83
CA HIS A 190 -13.68 -14.49 -7.46
C HIS A 190 -13.20 -15.93 -7.35
N THR A 191 -11.90 -16.14 -7.17
CA THR A 191 -11.30 -17.46 -7.04
C THR A 191 -10.58 -17.58 -5.72
N LYS A 192 -10.52 -18.82 -5.18
CA LYS A 192 -9.75 -19.08 -3.97
C LYS A 192 -8.27 -18.82 -4.26
N LEU A 193 -7.69 -17.93 -3.47
CA LEU A 193 -6.27 -17.62 -3.54
C LEU A 193 -5.50 -18.59 -2.65
N ASP A 194 -4.53 -19.30 -3.23
CA ASP A 194 -3.67 -20.21 -2.46
C ASP A 194 -2.87 -19.46 -1.38
N LYS A 195 -2.47 -20.22 -0.35
CA LYS A 195 -1.74 -19.68 0.80
C LYS A 195 -0.33 -19.27 0.45
#